data_71a5ed0824aefa89de0f8819ffdb8ec5
#
_entry.id   71a5ed0824aefa89de0f8819ffdb8ec5
#
_cell.length_a   1.000
_cell.length_b   1.000
_cell.length_c   1.000
_cell.angle_alpha   90.00
_cell.angle_beta   90.00
_cell.angle_gamma   90.00
#
_symmetry.space_group_name_H-M   'P 1'
#
loop_
_entity.id
_entity.type
_entity.pdbx_description
1 polymer ?
#
loop_
_entity_poly.entity_id
_entity_poly.type
_entity_poly.pdbx_seq_one_letter_code
_entity_poly.pdbx_strand_id
1 'polypeptide(L)'
;MATLGRTIPSLPVRDAASAAAFYRNRLGFRVLHEEEGFVVLERDGAQVHLWQAGDETWRERAADERPVRSGAESFIAGTASCRIEVDGVDDLYEELRAHDVLHPVSRDGVSETDYGSREFATLDGDGAEIAAPDAVTGSGPSGSAIGSRSR
;
A
#
# COMPACT_ATOMS: atom_id res chain seq x y z
N MET A 1 20.30 -1.72 -22.03
CA MET A 1 19.96 -2.73 -21.01
C MET A 1 18.74 -2.29 -20.23
N ALA A 2 17.87 -3.22 -19.91
CA ALA A 2 16.67 -2.92 -19.11
C ALA A 2 17.03 -2.91 -17.62
N THR A 3 16.38 -2.02 -16.87
CA THR A 3 16.51 -1.94 -15.41
C THR A 3 15.12 -1.88 -14.80
N LEU A 4 14.88 -2.73 -13.81
CA LEU A 4 13.63 -2.68 -13.06
C LEU A 4 13.65 -1.50 -12.09
N GLY A 5 12.53 -0.81 -11.98
CA GLY A 5 12.35 0.26 -11.03
C GLY A 5 11.53 -0.16 -9.81
N ARG A 6 10.90 0.82 -9.18
CA ARG A 6 10.02 0.56 -8.04
C ARG A 6 8.79 -0.24 -8.44
N THR A 7 8.24 -0.97 -7.49
CA THR A 7 6.95 -1.64 -7.63
C THR A 7 5.81 -0.68 -7.28
N ILE A 8 4.66 -0.88 -7.89
CA ILE A 8 3.47 -0.07 -7.64
C ILE A 8 2.33 -1.03 -7.29
N PRO A 9 1.80 -0.98 -6.06
CA PRO A 9 0.65 -1.80 -5.71
C PRO A 9 -0.59 -1.39 -6.50
N SER A 10 -1.37 -2.36 -6.92
CA SER A 10 -2.62 -2.16 -7.63
C SER A 10 -3.74 -2.83 -6.84
N LEU A 11 -4.60 -2.03 -6.24
CA LEU A 11 -5.59 -2.49 -5.28
C LEU A 11 -6.99 -2.49 -5.90
N PRO A 12 -7.77 -3.57 -5.73
CA PRO A 12 -9.13 -3.62 -6.20
C PRO A 12 -10.06 -2.80 -5.31
N VAL A 13 -10.96 -2.05 -5.91
CA VAL A 13 -11.96 -1.23 -5.23
C VAL A 13 -13.35 -1.45 -5.85
N ARG A 14 -14.41 -1.19 -5.09
CA ARG A 14 -15.79 -1.31 -5.58
C ARG A 14 -16.18 -0.18 -6.52
N ASP A 15 -15.76 1.03 -6.17
CA ASP A 15 -16.04 2.24 -6.93
C ASP A 15 -14.79 3.11 -6.95
N ALA A 16 -14.25 3.34 -8.14
CA ALA A 16 -12.98 4.04 -8.29
C ALA A 16 -13.07 5.51 -7.84
N ALA A 17 -14.16 6.20 -8.13
CA ALA A 17 -14.33 7.60 -7.74
C ALA A 17 -14.46 7.78 -6.23
N SER A 18 -15.26 6.94 -5.57
CA SER A 18 -15.40 6.94 -4.11
C SER A 18 -14.08 6.59 -3.41
N ALA A 19 -13.36 5.61 -3.95
CA ALA A 19 -12.05 5.22 -3.42
C ALA A 19 -11.02 6.35 -3.57
N ALA A 20 -10.97 7.01 -4.71
CA ALA A 20 -10.09 8.16 -4.93
C ALA A 20 -10.37 9.28 -3.90
N ALA A 21 -11.63 9.57 -3.64
CA ALA A 21 -12.04 10.57 -2.64
C ALA A 21 -11.59 10.16 -1.22
N PHE A 22 -11.71 8.89 -0.87
CA PHE A 22 -11.26 8.37 0.42
C PHE A 22 -9.75 8.54 0.60
N TYR A 23 -8.97 8.09 -0.37
CA TYR A 23 -7.51 8.23 -0.32
C TYR A 23 -7.07 9.69 -0.24
N ARG A 24 -7.72 10.57 -1.02
CA ARG A 24 -7.42 12.00 -1.01
C ARG A 24 -7.77 12.64 0.34
N ASN A 25 -8.96 12.39 0.85
CA ASN A 25 -9.50 13.12 2.00
C ASN A 25 -9.04 12.53 3.34
N ARG A 26 -8.78 11.22 3.40
CA ARG A 26 -8.45 10.54 4.66
C ARG A 26 -7.02 10.05 4.74
N LEU A 27 -6.43 9.63 3.63
CA LEU A 27 -5.06 9.11 3.62
C LEU A 27 -4.03 10.12 3.08
N GLY A 28 -4.48 11.29 2.64
CA GLY A 28 -3.61 12.37 2.21
C GLY A 28 -2.94 12.17 0.85
N PHE A 29 -3.48 11.28 0.02
CA PHE A 29 -2.98 11.08 -1.34
C PHE A 29 -3.49 12.15 -2.29
N ARG A 30 -2.71 12.40 -3.33
CA ARG A 30 -3.08 13.24 -4.46
C ARG A 30 -3.47 12.36 -5.64
N VAL A 31 -4.54 12.74 -6.34
CA VAL A 31 -4.95 12.05 -7.57
C VAL A 31 -4.12 12.59 -8.72
N LEU A 32 -3.31 11.74 -9.35
CA LEU A 32 -2.51 12.09 -10.52
C LEU A 32 -3.27 11.85 -11.83
N HIS A 33 -4.07 10.80 -11.85
CA HIS A 33 -4.86 10.42 -13.01
C HIS A 33 -6.12 9.70 -12.55
N GLU A 34 -7.23 10.02 -13.18
CA GLU A 34 -8.52 9.39 -12.89
C GLU A 34 -9.27 9.18 -14.20
N GLU A 35 -9.69 7.96 -14.42
CA GLU A 35 -10.58 7.58 -15.51
C GLU A 35 -11.62 6.60 -15.00
N GLU A 36 -12.60 6.26 -15.82
CA GLU A 36 -13.62 5.30 -15.42
C GLU A 36 -12.97 3.95 -15.04
N GLY A 37 -13.12 3.56 -13.78
CA GLY A 37 -12.62 2.29 -13.27
C GLY A 37 -11.13 2.23 -12.94
N PHE A 38 -10.38 3.32 -13.07
CA PHE A 38 -8.95 3.33 -12.77
C PHE A 38 -8.47 4.67 -12.22
N VAL A 39 -7.62 4.63 -11.19
CA VAL A 39 -7.07 5.84 -10.54
C VAL A 39 -5.59 5.63 -10.24
N VAL A 40 -4.81 6.66 -10.46
CA VAL A 40 -3.41 6.74 -10.02
C VAL A 40 -3.30 7.74 -8.88
N LEU A 41 -2.76 7.30 -7.77
CA LEU A 41 -2.59 8.09 -6.55
C LEU A 41 -1.12 8.20 -6.18
N GLU A 42 -0.77 9.34 -5.59
CA GLU A 42 0.58 9.57 -5.06
C GLU A 42 0.53 10.34 -3.75
N ARG A 43 1.35 9.93 -2.82
CA ARG A 43 1.71 10.71 -1.63
C ARG A 43 3.21 10.59 -1.43
N ASP A 44 3.90 11.73 -1.38
CA ASP A 44 5.36 11.79 -1.34
C ASP A 44 5.98 10.93 -2.46
N GLY A 45 6.78 9.97 -2.16
CA GLY A 45 7.34 9.04 -3.16
C GLY A 45 6.52 7.76 -3.37
N ALA A 46 5.42 7.58 -2.66
CA ALA A 46 4.59 6.40 -2.77
C ALA A 46 3.52 6.57 -3.84
N GLN A 47 3.34 5.55 -4.66
CA GLN A 47 2.31 5.51 -5.68
C GLN A 47 1.42 4.29 -5.48
N VAL A 48 0.13 4.46 -5.64
CA VAL A 48 -0.87 3.38 -5.57
C VAL A 48 -1.81 3.51 -6.76
N HIS A 49 -2.09 2.40 -7.40
CA HIS A 49 -3.12 2.32 -8.42
C HIS A 49 -4.37 1.66 -7.85
N LEU A 50 -5.53 2.18 -8.21
CA LEU A 50 -6.82 1.59 -7.88
C LEU A 50 -7.53 1.18 -9.15
N TRP A 51 -8.12 0.01 -9.16
CA TRP A 51 -8.92 -0.46 -10.28
C TRP A 51 -10.25 -1.01 -9.79
N GLN A 52 -11.29 -0.75 -10.55
CA GLN A 52 -12.64 -1.18 -10.17
C GLN A 52 -12.81 -2.67 -10.41
N ALA A 53 -13.01 -3.41 -9.32
CA ALA A 53 -13.22 -4.85 -9.32
C ALA A 53 -14.71 -5.18 -9.38
N GLY A 54 -15.03 -6.45 -9.69
CA GLY A 54 -16.42 -6.94 -9.71
C GLY A 54 -17.02 -7.07 -11.10
N ASP A 55 -16.21 -6.87 -12.16
CA ASP A 55 -16.62 -7.20 -13.53
C ASP A 55 -16.49 -8.71 -13.77
N GLU A 56 -17.59 -9.43 -13.63
CA GLU A 56 -17.65 -10.88 -13.87
C GLU A 56 -17.78 -11.23 -15.36
N THR A 57 -17.90 -10.26 -16.25
CA THR A 57 -18.12 -10.51 -17.69
C THR A 57 -16.95 -11.19 -18.37
N TRP A 58 -15.75 -11.16 -17.75
CA TRP A 58 -14.57 -11.86 -18.26
C TRP A 58 -14.78 -13.37 -18.45
N ARG A 59 -15.71 -13.97 -17.70
CA ARG A 59 -16.03 -15.40 -17.79
C ARG A 59 -16.67 -15.79 -19.11
N GLU A 60 -17.40 -14.85 -19.71
CA GLU A 60 -18.14 -15.04 -20.95
C GLU A 60 -17.37 -14.56 -22.19
N ARG A 61 -16.23 -13.91 -21.99
CA ARG A 61 -15.43 -13.40 -23.10
C ARG A 61 -14.62 -14.49 -23.78
N ALA A 62 -14.49 -14.39 -25.10
CA ALA A 62 -13.65 -15.29 -25.86
C ALA A 62 -12.18 -15.22 -25.42
N ALA A 63 -11.46 -16.31 -25.57
CA ALA A 63 -10.07 -16.45 -25.08
C ALA A 63 -9.09 -15.44 -25.70
N ASP A 64 -9.37 -14.98 -26.88
CA ASP A 64 -8.56 -14.04 -27.65
C ASP A 64 -8.87 -12.57 -27.31
N GLU A 65 -10.03 -12.29 -26.72
CA GLU A 65 -10.40 -10.95 -26.27
C GLU A 65 -9.77 -10.56 -24.93
N ARG A 66 -9.15 -11.51 -24.26
CA ARG A 66 -8.61 -11.34 -22.92
C ARG A 66 -7.26 -12.04 -22.78
N PRO A 67 -6.20 -11.28 -22.76
CA PRO A 67 -4.88 -11.85 -22.55
C PRO A 67 -4.64 -12.33 -21.11
N VAL A 68 -5.39 -11.83 -20.13
CA VAL A 68 -5.19 -12.16 -18.71
C VAL A 68 -6.35 -12.96 -18.18
N ARG A 69 -6.06 -14.18 -17.75
CA ARG A 69 -6.98 -15.07 -17.06
C ARG A 69 -6.43 -15.41 -15.68
N SER A 70 -6.10 -14.39 -14.93
CA SER A 70 -5.52 -14.55 -13.60
C SER A 70 -6.55 -14.74 -12.51
N GLY A 71 -7.84 -14.55 -12.82
CA GLY A 71 -8.89 -14.46 -11.80
C GLY A 71 -8.92 -13.14 -11.07
N ALA A 72 -8.04 -12.20 -11.43
CA ALA A 72 -7.99 -10.88 -10.79
C ALA A 72 -9.27 -10.09 -11.01
N GLU A 73 -9.96 -10.34 -12.11
CA GLU A 73 -11.24 -9.72 -12.44
C GLU A 73 -12.36 -10.12 -11.48
N SER A 74 -12.24 -11.30 -10.86
CA SER A 74 -13.16 -11.79 -9.83
C SER A 74 -12.68 -11.39 -8.42
N PHE A 75 -11.61 -10.62 -8.32
CA PHE A 75 -11.04 -10.26 -7.03
C PHE A 75 -12.01 -9.41 -6.23
N ILE A 76 -12.26 -9.82 -5.00
CA ILE A 76 -13.18 -9.08 -4.11
C ILE A 76 -12.44 -7.90 -3.51
N ALA A 77 -12.99 -6.70 -3.67
CA ALA A 77 -12.47 -5.50 -3.01
C ALA A 77 -12.33 -5.74 -1.49
N GLY A 78 -11.25 -5.22 -0.92
CA GLY A 78 -10.96 -5.40 0.50
C GLY A 78 -10.19 -6.66 0.87
N THR A 79 -9.77 -7.45 -0.11
CA THR A 79 -8.98 -8.68 0.14
C THR A 79 -7.49 -8.51 -0.13
N ALA A 80 -7.09 -7.33 -0.58
CA ALA A 80 -5.70 -7.00 -0.87
C ALA A 80 -5.04 -6.25 0.28
N SER A 81 -3.71 -6.30 0.30
CA SER A 81 -2.91 -5.49 1.22
C SER A 81 -1.68 -4.97 0.50
N CYS A 82 -1.16 -3.86 0.97
CA CYS A 82 0.15 -3.37 0.56
C CYS A 82 0.91 -2.78 1.76
N ARG A 83 2.22 -2.68 1.61
CA ARG A 83 3.09 -2.09 2.62
C ARG A 83 3.79 -0.89 1.98
N ILE A 84 3.71 0.25 2.65
CA ILE A 84 4.34 1.49 2.21
C ILE A 84 5.32 1.92 3.29
N GLU A 85 6.60 1.93 2.97
CA GLU A 85 7.62 2.40 3.89
C GLU A 85 7.40 3.88 4.24
N VAL A 86 7.57 4.21 5.50
CA VAL A 86 7.42 5.56 6.00
C VAL A 86 8.64 5.97 6.82
N ASP A 87 9.05 7.20 6.65
CA ASP A 87 9.95 7.89 7.58
C ASP A 87 9.08 8.78 8.48
N GLY A 88 9.15 8.56 9.79
CA GLY A 88 8.29 9.25 10.75
C GLY A 88 6.96 8.52 10.99
N VAL A 89 7.02 7.24 11.33
CA VAL A 89 5.83 6.41 11.57
C VAL A 89 4.93 6.96 12.67
N ASP A 90 5.48 7.55 13.71
CA ASP A 90 4.68 8.12 14.80
C ASP A 90 3.89 9.35 14.35
N ASP A 91 4.48 10.22 13.54
CA ASP A 91 3.80 11.39 13.01
C ASP A 91 2.67 11.00 12.06
N LEU A 92 2.91 10.01 11.20
CA LEU A 92 1.89 9.49 10.30
C LEU A 92 0.75 8.81 11.09
N TYR A 93 1.08 8.06 12.12
CA TYR A 93 0.09 7.44 12.99
C TYR A 93 -0.86 8.48 13.60
N GLU A 94 -0.32 9.55 14.18
CA GLU A 94 -1.13 10.61 14.77
C GLU A 94 -2.00 11.34 13.73
N GLU A 95 -1.47 11.58 12.54
CA GLU A 95 -2.24 12.16 11.44
C GLU A 95 -3.42 11.27 11.06
N LEU A 96 -3.16 9.99 10.81
CA LEU A 96 -4.20 9.06 10.31
C LEU A 96 -5.18 8.62 11.40
N ARG A 97 -4.76 8.62 12.66
CA ARG A 97 -5.68 8.39 13.78
C ARG A 97 -6.83 9.40 13.80
N ALA A 98 -6.54 10.64 13.47
CA ALA A 98 -7.54 11.70 13.42
C ALA A 98 -8.57 11.53 12.29
N HIS A 99 -8.26 10.71 11.28
CA HIS A 99 -9.12 10.45 10.12
C HIS A 99 -9.95 9.16 10.22
N ASP A 100 -9.85 8.44 11.34
CA ASP A 100 -10.60 7.20 11.61
C ASP A 100 -10.38 6.12 10.52
N VAL A 101 -9.14 5.88 10.17
CA VAL A 101 -8.75 4.90 9.15
C VAL A 101 -7.89 3.76 9.71
N LEU A 102 -7.64 3.73 11.01
CA LEU A 102 -6.78 2.72 11.61
C LEU A 102 -7.43 1.34 11.56
N HIS A 103 -6.63 0.34 11.19
CA HIS A 103 -7.00 -1.04 11.40
C HIS A 103 -7.22 -1.32 12.90
N PRO A 104 -8.21 -2.13 13.29
CA PRO A 104 -8.46 -2.44 14.71
C PRO A 104 -7.23 -2.89 15.49
N VAL A 105 -6.30 -3.62 14.87
CA VAL A 105 -5.05 -4.07 15.51
C VAL A 105 -4.10 -2.92 15.87
N SER A 106 -4.29 -1.75 15.28
CA SER A 106 -3.41 -0.58 15.48
C SER A 106 -4.06 0.54 16.30
N ARG A 107 -5.22 0.29 16.90
CA ARG A 107 -5.93 1.31 17.68
C ARG A 107 -5.15 1.79 18.90
N ASP A 108 -4.34 0.92 19.48
CA ASP A 108 -3.60 1.20 20.71
C ASP A 108 -2.19 1.75 20.46
N GLY A 109 -1.79 1.92 19.23
CA GLY A 109 -0.52 2.52 18.87
C GLY A 109 0.25 1.81 17.78
N VAL A 110 1.45 2.30 17.54
CA VAL A 110 2.45 1.69 16.66
C VAL A 110 3.03 0.46 17.34
N SER A 111 3.13 -0.64 16.61
CA SER A 111 3.67 -1.90 17.11
C SER A 111 5.12 -2.09 16.69
N GLU A 112 5.89 -2.74 17.54
CA GLU A 112 7.22 -3.24 17.19
C GLU A 112 7.12 -4.67 16.67
N THR A 113 7.85 -4.97 15.61
CA THR A 113 7.89 -6.30 15.02
C THR A 113 9.12 -7.07 15.48
N ASP A 114 9.06 -8.39 15.38
CA ASP A 114 10.18 -9.28 15.75
C ASP A 114 11.43 -9.08 14.88
N TYR A 115 11.26 -8.49 13.70
CA TYR A 115 12.35 -8.18 12.77
C TYR A 115 12.85 -6.72 12.86
N GLY A 116 12.46 -6.00 13.91
CA GLY A 116 13.04 -4.70 14.25
C GLY A 116 12.45 -3.52 13.53
N SER A 117 11.28 -3.63 12.94
CA SER A 117 10.53 -2.47 12.41
C SER A 117 9.45 -2.03 13.38
N ARG A 118 9.02 -0.79 13.23
CA ARG A 118 7.84 -0.23 13.90
C ARG A 118 6.80 0.02 12.83
N GLU A 119 5.57 -0.44 13.05
CA GLU A 119 4.53 -0.33 12.05
C GLU A 119 3.13 -0.19 12.63
N PHE A 120 2.24 0.33 11.82
CA PHE A 120 0.80 0.27 12.06
C PHE A 120 0.07 -0.02 10.75
N ALA A 121 -1.18 -0.38 10.84
CA ALA A 121 -2.01 -0.69 9.69
C ALA A 121 -3.24 0.22 9.62
N THR A 122 -3.65 0.50 8.41
CA THR A 122 -4.90 1.20 8.10
C THR A 122 -5.77 0.34 7.21
N LEU A 123 -7.04 0.66 7.15
CA LEU A 123 -7.96 0.11 6.16
C LEU A 123 -8.40 1.23 5.22
N ASP A 124 -8.49 0.94 3.94
CA ASP A 124 -9.14 1.85 3.01
C ASP A 124 -10.67 1.70 3.06
N GLY A 125 -11.39 2.49 2.27
CA GLY A 125 -12.87 2.48 2.26
C GLY A 125 -13.48 1.14 1.83
N ASP A 126 -12.73 0.27 1.18
CA ASP A 126 -13.13 -1.08 0.78
C ASP A 126 -12.65 -2.17 1.74
N GLY A 127 -11.85 -1.82 2.74
CA GLY A 127 -11.28 -2.74 3.70
C GLY A 127 -9.92 -3.33 3.32
N ALA A 128 -9.28 -2.85 2.25
CA ALA A 128 -7.90 -3.24 1.94
C ALA A 128 -6.95 -2.71 3.01
N GLU A 129 -6.02 -3.56 3.45
CA GLU A 129 -5.04 -3.20 4.46
C GLU A 129 -3.86 -2.46 3.85
N ILE A 130 -3.47 -1.34 4.47
CA ILE A 130 -2.26 -0.61 4.15
C ILE A 130 -1.40 -0.56 5.41
N ALA A 131 -0.30 -1.29 5.40
CA ALA A 131 0.68 -1.27 6.48
C ALA A 131 1.72 -0.18 6.23
N ALA A 132 2.09 0.53 7.28
CA ALA A 132 3.08 1.59 7.24
C ALA A 132 4.26 1.24 8.16
N PRO A 133 5.20 0.40 7.70
CA PRO A 133 6.42 0.13 8.45
C PRO A 133 7.39 1.30 8.35
N ASP A 134 8.16 1.53 9.40
CA ASP A 134 9.31 2.41 9.31
C ASP A 134 10.20 1.98 8.15
N ALA A 135 10.68 2.96 7.40
CA ALA A 135 11.72 2.71 6.42
C ALA A 135 12.91 2.04 7.11
N VAL A 136 13.30 0.88 6.61
CA VAL A 136 14.55 0.27 7.05
C VAL A 136 15.66 1.18 6.59
N THR A 137 16.16 2.00 7.51
CA THR A 137 17.38 2.76 7.24
C THR A 137 18.46 1.75 6.93
N GLY A 138 19.05 1.82 5.74
CA GLY A 138 20.15 0.97 5.29
C GLY A 138 21.46 1.18 6.04
N SER A 139 21.42 1.76 7.21
CA SER A 139 22.45 1.68 8.22
C SER A 139 22.30 0.34 8.94
N GLY A 140 22.59 -0.71 8.23
CA GLY A 140 23.11 -1.87 8.91
C GLY A 140 24.25 -1.39 9.83
N PRO A 141 24.51 -2.07 10.97
CA PRO A 141 25.59 -1.66 11.84
C PRO A 141 26.82 -1.48 10.96
N SER A 142 27.26 -0.23 10.80
CA SER A 142 28.54 0.08 10.20
C SER A 142 29.52 -0.78 10.95
N GLY A 143 30.16 -1.69 10.23
CA GLY A 143 30.84 -2.80 10.80
C GLY A 143 31.54 -2.44 12.08
N SER A 144 31.23 -3.16 13.11
CA SER A 144 32.03 -3.14 14.31
C SER A 144 33.45 -3.33 13.85
N ALA A 145 34.26 -2.33 14.11
CA ALA A 145 35.69 -2.47 13.99
C ALA A 145 36.05 -3.75 14.77
N ILE A 146 36.42 -4.78 14.06
CA ILE A 146 37.03 -5.94 14.64
C ILE A 146 38.31 -5.39 15.26
N GLY A 147 38.29 -5.20 16.56
CA GLY A 147 39.46 -4.82 17.27
C GLY A 147 40.52 -5.88 17.02
N SER A 148 41.53 -5.52 16.25
CA SER A 148 42.73 -6.31 16.11
C SER A 148 43.32 -6.39 17.51
N ARG A 149 43.20 -7.53 18.17
CA ARG A 149 44.08 -7.84 19.28
C ARG A 149 45.45 -8.12 18.69
N SER A 150 46.31 -7.11 18.65
CA SER A 150 47.71 -7.35 18.57
C SER A 150 48.21 -7.86 19.89
N ARG A 151 48.93 -8.94 19.83
CA ARG A 151 49.77 -9.42 20.95
C ARG A 151 51.02 -8.57 21.05
#